data_161b19d0b6f006a197739a92c08582fd
#
_entry.id   161b19d0b6f006a197739a92c08582fd
#
_cell.length_a   1.000
_cell.length_b   1.000
_cell.length_c   1.000
_cell.angle_alpha   90.00
_cell.angle_beta   90.00
_cell.angle_gamma   90.00
#
_symmetry.space_group_name_H-M   'P 1'
#
loop_
_entity.id
_entity.type
_entity.pdbx_description
1 polymer ?
#
loop_
_entity_poly.entity_id
_entity_poly.type
_entity_poly.pdbx_seq_one_letter_code
_entity_poly.pdbx_strand_id
1 'polypeptide(L)'
;MPNTPMLVGKGAIGIAGGRFAEEDQLNTVQDIMSKVGEAVIVKEKELDAVTAVSGSGPAYIFLVVEAMIESAVQLGLARPLAEKLAIANVQGAATMMSRNLAEGGDTPSVLRTKVTSPGGTTAAALRELEESGIRGAFFRAMEACKDRSEELGAPKPGANGANGDN
;
A
#
# COMPACT_ATOMS: atom_id res chain seq x y z
N MET A 1 -9.33 -9.12 -1.47
CA MET A 1 -9.05 -7.66 -1.40
C MET A 1 -8.04 -7.30 -2.47
N PRO A 2 -8.46 -6.88 -3.65
CA PRO A 2 -7.58 -6.34 -4.70
C PRO A 2 -7.34 -4.83 -4.51
N ASN A 3 -6.49 -4.25 -5.35
CA ASN A 3 -6.32 -2.79 -5.44
C ASN A 3 -6.22 -2.32 -6.89
N THR A 4 -6.36 -1.01 -7.13
CA THR A 4 -6.42 -0.43 -8.48
C THR A 4 -5.15 -0.65 -9.34
N PRO A 5 -3.91 -0.75 -8.82
CA PRO A 5 -2.74 -1.07 -9.63
C PRO A 5 -2.80 -2.41 -10.39
N MET A 6 -3.74 -3.30 -10.07
CA MET A 6 -3.98 -4.50 -10.88
C MET A 6 -4.30 -4.17 -12.34
N LEU A 7 -4.89 -3.01 -12.63
CA LEU A 7 -5.20 -2.56 -14.00
C LEU A 7 -3.95 -2.38 -14.89
N VAL A 8 -2.79 -2.25 -14.26
CA VAL A 8 -1.49 -2.16 -14.94
C VAL A 8 -0.58 -3.35 -14.60
N GLY A 9 -1.15 -4.45 -14.14
CA GLY A 9 -0.40 -5.68 -13.81
C GLY A 9 0.50 -5.55 -12.58
N LYS A 10 0.19 -4.64 -11.65
CA LYS A 10 0.96 -4.35 -10.43
C LYS A 10 0.08 -4.33 -9.19
N GLY A 11 -0.96 -5.16 -9.17
CA GLY A 11 -1.83 -5.31 -8.01
C GLY A 11 -1.07 -5.82 -6.78
N ALA A 12 -1.62 -5.53 -5.59
CA ALA A 12 -1.25 -6.18 -4.34
C ALA A 12 -2.55 -6.72 -3.74
N ILE A 13 -2.68 -8.04 -3.70
CA ILE A 13 -3.97 -8.72 -3.57
C ILE A 13 -3.93 -9.70 -2.40
N GLY A 14 -4.78 -9.48 -1.40
CA GLY A 14 -5.01 -10.44 -0.33
C GLY A 14 -6.20 -11.35 -0.65
N ILE A 15 -6.02 -12.65 -0.46
CA ILE A 15 -7.02 -13.69 -0.70
C ILE A 15 -7.27 -14.42 0.63
N ALA A 16 -8.53 -14.50 1.04
CA ALA A 16 -8.91 -15.30 2.19
C ALA A 16 -10.01 -16.30 1.81
N GLY A 17 -9.94 -17.49 2.40
CA GLY A 17 -10.96 -18.52 2.21
C GLY A 17 -12.20 -18.21 3.01
N GLY A 18 -13.36 -18.25 2.37
CA GLY A 18 -14.62 -18.29 3.07
C GLY A 18 -14.86 -19.65 3.74
N ARG A 19 -15.99 -19.78 4.47
CA ARG A 19 -16.31 -20.93 5.33
C ARG A 19 -16.21 -22.29 4.64
N PHE A 20 -16.46 -22.36 3.33
CA PHE A 20 -16.49 -23.60 2.55
C PHE A 20 -15.41 -23.65 1.47
N ALA A 21 -14.46 -22.72 1.49
CA ALA A 21 -13.35 -22.73 0.53
C ALA A 21 -12.31 -23.77 0.92
N GLU A 22 -11.93 -24.59 -0.06
CA GLU A 22 -10.88 -25.58 0.07
C GLU A 22 -9.54 -25.01 -0.42
N GLU A 23 -8.44 -25.61 0.00
CA GLU A 23 -7.09 -25.15 -0.33
C GLU A 23 -6.83 -25.09 -1.84
N ASP A 24 -7.27 -26.08 -2.60
CA ASP A 24 -7.13 -26.12 -4.06
C ASP A 24 -7.85 -24.97 -4.75
N GLN A 25 -9.00 -24.55 -4.21
CA GLN A 25 -9.74 -23.41 -4.73
C GLN A 25 -9.00 -22.09 -4.44
N LEU A 26 -8.41 -21.96 -3.25
CA LEU A 26 -7.58 -20.79 -2.90
C LEU A 26 -6.35 -20.68 -3.80
N ASN A 27 -5.65 -21.80 -4.02
CA ASN A 27 -4.49 -21.86 -4.90
C ASN A 27 -4.89 -21.50 -6.35
N THR A 28 -6.03 -22.00 -6.83
CA THR A 28 -6.55 -21.64 -8.15
C THR A 28 -6.81 -20.13 -8.28
N VAL A 29 -7.45 -19.53 -7.28
CA VAL A 29 -7.69 -18.08 -7.27
C VAL A 29 -6.38 -17.30 -7.19
N GLN A 30 -5.43 -17.76 -6.37
CA GLN A 30 -4.11 -17.14 -6.28
C GLN A 30 -3.39 -17.16 -7.63
N ASP A 31 -3.39 -18.29 -8.34
CA ASP A 31 -2.78 -18.42 -9.68
C ASP A 31 -3.41 -17.47 -10.71
N ILE A 32 -4.73 -17.31 -10.66
CA ILE A 32 -5.43 -16.36 -11.55
C ILE A 32 -5.02 -14.92 -11.21
N MET A 33 -5.05 -14.55 -9.94
CA MET A 33 -4.77 -13.19 -9.48
C MET A 33 -3.30 -12.80 -9.63
N SER A 34 -2.39 -13.78 -9.57
CA SER A 34 -0.95 -13.58 -9.80
C SER A 34 -0.61 -13.11 -11.23
N LYS A 35 -1.56 -13.21 -12.18
CA LYS A 35 -1.39 -12.65 -13.54
C LYS A 35 -1.50 -11.12 -13.58
N VAL A 36 -2.10 -10.51 -12.55
CA VAL A 36 -2.34 -9.06 -12.50
C VAL A 36 -1.64 -8.38 -11.31
N GLY A 37 -0.78 -9.11 -10.59
CA GLY A 37 -0.01 -8.54 -9.47
C GLY A 37 0.51 -9.59 -8.49
N GLU A 38 0.94 -9.15 -7.33
CA GLU A 38 1.31 -9.99 -6.20
C GLU A 38 0.05 -10.46 -5.48
N ALA A 39 -0.17 -11.76 -5.39
CA ALA A 39 -1.35 -12.36 -4.77
C ALA A 39 -0.93 -13.24 -3.59
N VAL A 40 -1.39 -12.93 -2.39
CA VAL A 40 -1.04 -13.65 -1.16
C VAL A 40 -2.29 -14.20 -0.47
N ILE A 41 -2.19 -15.44 0.02
CA ILE A 41 -3.24 -16.04 0.85
C ILE A 41 -3.02 -15.56 2.29
N VAL A 42 -4.09 -15.04 2.89
CA VAL A 42 -4.13 -14.52 4.26
C VAL A 42 -5.32 -15.11 5.02
N LYS A 43 -5.35 -14.94 6.32
CA LYS A 43 -6.53 -15.29 7.13
C LYS A 43 -7.61 -14.22 6.97
N GLU A 44 -8.89 -14.59 7.06
CA GLU A 44 -10.02 -13.66 6.99
C GLU A 44 -9.83 -12.46 7.92
N LYS A 45 -9.44 -12.69 9.17
CA LYS A 45 -9.19 -11.64 10.16
C LYS A 45 -8.06 -10.65 9.83
N GLU A 46 -7.27 -10.93 8.80
CA GLU A 46 -6.17 -10.08 8.34
C GLU A 46 -6.58 -9.16 7.18
N LEU A 47 -7.77 -9.38 6.58
CA LEU A 47 -8.22 -8.62 5.41
C LEU A 47 -8.39 -7.12 5.67
N ASP A 48 -8.79 -6.71 6.89
CA ASP A 48 -8.89 -5.29 7.24
C ASP A 48 -7.52 -4.62 7.30
N ALA A 49 -6.52 -5.32 7.83
CA ALA A 49 -5.13 -4.86 7.78
C ALA A 49 -4.57 -4.84 6.35
N VAL A 50 -4.89 -5.84 5.53
CA VAL A 50 -4.56 -5.86 4.08
C VAL A 50 -5.21 -4.67 3.38
N THR A 51 -6.46 -4.33 3.72
CA THR A 51 -7.14 -3.15 3.18
C THR A 51 -6.36 -1.87 3.50
N ALA A 52 -5.90 -1.71 4.73
CA ALA A 52 -5.11 -0.55 5.15
C ALA A 52 -3.75 -0.48 4.43
N VAL A 53 -3.09 -1.64 4.20
CA VAL A 53 -1.76 -1.68 3.54
C VAL A 53 -1.86 -1.53 2.04
N SER A 54 -2.69 -2.34 1.37
CA SER A 54 -2.70 -2.46 -0.08
C SER A 54 -3.99 -1.96 -0.73
N GLY A 55 -5.15 -2.13 -0.10
CA GLY A 55 -6.41 -1.64 -0.65
C GLY A 55 -6.41 -0.12 -0.81
N SER A 56 -6.15 0.60 0.27
CA SER A 56 -6.05 2.07 0.32
C SER A 56 -4.65 2.61 0.03
N GLY A 57 -3.63 1.76 0.09
CA GLY A 57 -2.21 2.12 -0.09
C GLY A 57 -1.90 2.98 -1.31
N PRO A 58 -2.46 2.73 -2.51
CA PRO A 58 -2.22 3.58 -3.66
C PRO A 58 -2.53 5.06 -3.43
N ALA A 59 -3.59 5.38 -2.67
CA ALA A 59 -3.95 6.76 -2.36
C ALA A 59 -2.88 7.47 -1.52
N TYR A 60 -2.22 6.77 -0.60
CA TYR A 60 -1.12 7.34 0.19
C TYR A 60 0.09 7.68 -0.68
N ILE A 61 0.41 6.80 -1.64
CA ILE A 61 1.50 7.04 -2.58
C ILE A 61 1.18 8.21 -3.51
N PHE A 62 -0.06 8.31 -4.00
CA PHE A 62 -0.47 9.45 -4.82
C PHE A 62 -0.35 10.76 -4.05
N LEU A 63 -0.78 10.82 -2.79
CA LEU A 63 -0.62 12.00 -1.93
C LEU A 63 0.86 12.37 -1.73
N VAL A 64 1.72 11.39 -1.49
CA VAL A 64 3.18 11.63 -1.35
C VAL A 64 3.76 12.19 -2.64
N VAL A 65 3.40 11.62 -3.80
CA VAL A 65 3.87 12.10 -5.12
C VAL A 65 3.37 13.51 -5.40
N GLU A 66 2.10 13.81 -5.09
CA GLU A 66 1.53 15.16 -5.22
C GLU A 66 2.33 16.18 -4.39
N ALA A 67 2.59 15.89 -3.12
CA ALA A 67 3.41 16.74 -2.26
C ALA A 67 4.85 16.92 -2.78
N MET A 68 5.45 15.88 -3.34
CA MET A 68 6.77 15.97 -3.98
C MET A 68 6.75 16.90 -5.20
N ILE A 69 5.72 16.80 -6.04
CA ILE A 69 5.56 17.66 -7.24
C ILE A 69 5.38 19.12 -6.82
N GLU A 70 4.49 19.39 -5.86
CA GLU A 70 4.24 20.75 -5.37
C GLU A 70 5.51 21.37 -4.77
N SER A 71 6.22 20.62 -3.94
CA SER A 71 7.49 21.07 -3.37
C SER A 71 8.55 21.34 -4.44
N ALA A 72 8.65 20.48 -5.46
CA ALA A 72 9.57 20.68 -6.57
C ALA A 72 9.28 21.95 -7.37
N VAL A 73 7.99 22.27 -7.56
CA VAL A 73 7.57 23.52 -8.21
C VAL A 73 7.91 24.74 -7.35
N GLN A 74 7.73 24.66 -6.03
CA GLN A 74 8.15 25.72 -5.10
C GLN A 74 9.67 25.96 -5.13
N LEU A 75 10.45 24.88 -5.36
CA LEU A 75 11.91 24.95 -5.54
C LEU A 75 12.34 25.46 -6.92
N GLY A 76 11.40 25.81 -7.81
CA GLY A 76 11.65 26.45 -9.10
C GLY A 76 11.65 25.51 -10.31
N LEU A 77 11.26 24.24 -10.16
CA LEU A 77 11.10 23.36 -11.32
C LEU A 77 9.78 23.65 -12.06
N ALA A 78 9.80 23.56 -13.38
CA ALA A 78 8.58 23.57 -14.16
C ALA A 78 7.73 22.34 -13.81
N ARG A 79 6.41 22.49 -13.63
CA ARG A 79 5.49 21.41 -13.24
C ARG A 79 5.63 20.13 -14.07
N PRO A 80 5.69 20.16 -15.43
CA PRO A 80 5.85 18.93 -16.21
C PRO A 80 7.15 18.17 -15.92
N LEU A 81 8.22 18.89 -15.58
CA LEU A 81 9.49 18.28 -15.17
C LEU A 81 9.39 17.68 -13.78
N ALA A 82 8.77 18.40 -12.83
CA ALA A 82 8.54 17.93 -11.47
C ALA A 82 7.70 16.62 -11.45
N GLU A 83 6.62 16.57 -12.21
CA GLU A 83 5.77 15.39 -12.38
C GLU A 83 6.56 14.20 -12.91
N LYS A 84 7.30 14.38 -14.00
CA LYS A 84 8.12 13.33 -14.60
C LYS A 84 9.15 12.76 -13.63
N LEU A 85 9.85 13.64 -12.89
CA LEU A 85 10.89 13.22 -11.96
C LEU A 85 10.32 12.54 -10.73
N ALA A 86 9.23 13.06 -10.13
CA ALA A 86 8.62 12.49 -8.94
C ALA A 86 8.06 11.08 -9.21
N ILE A 87 7.34 10.90 -10.32
CA ILE A 87 6.78 9.62 -10.72
C ILE A 87 7.89 8.60 -11.01
N ALA A 88 8.91 8.97 -11.79
CA ALA A 88 10.03 8.10 -12.12
C ALA A 88 10.83 7.69 -10.85
N ASN A 89 11.00 8.61 -9.89
CA ASN A 89 11.66 8.34 -8.63
C ASN A 89 10.91 7.28 -7.80
N VAL A 90 9.60 7.41 -7.65
CA VAL A 90 8.77 6.43 -6.90
C VAL A 90 8.75 5.08 -7.59
N GLN A 91 8.60 5.06 -8.91
CA GLN A 91 8.67 3.82 -9.69
C GLN A 91 10.03 3.13 -9.53
N GLY A 92 11.13 3.87 -9.59
CA GLY A 92 12.49 3.35 -9.41
C GLY A 92 12.70 2.78 -8.01
N ALA A 93 12.32 3.51 -6.97
CA ALA A 93 12.41 3.07 -5.58
C ALA A 93 11.59 1.81 -5.31
N ALA A 94 10.34 1.76 -5.80
CA ALA A 94 9.48 0.59 -5.68
C ALA A 94 10.07 -0.64 -6.39
N THR A 95 10.61 -0.44 -7.59
CA THR A 95 11.27 -1.53 -8.36
C THR A 95 12.50 -2.05 -7.62
N MET A 96 13.32 -1.18 -7.05
CA MET A 96 14.47 -1.59 -6.24
C MET A 96 14.05 -2.41 -5.02
N MET A 97 13.05 -1.97 -4.29
CA MET A 97 12.53 -2.72 -3.12
C MET A 97 11.97 -4.09 -3.53
N SER A 98 11.19 -4.15 -4.61
CA SER A 98 10.59 -5.39 -5.11
C SER A 98 11.65 -6.42 -5.52
N ARG A 99 12.69 -5.99 -6.25
CA ARG A 99 13.80 -6.88 -6.64
C ARG A 99 14.58 -7.39 -5.43
N ASN A 100 14.92 -6.49 -4.49
CA ASN A 100 15.63 -6.89 -3.27
C ASN A 100 14.83 -7.89 -2.43
N LEU A 101 13.51 -7.71 -2.33
CA LEU A 101 12.65 -8.66 -1.62
C LEU A 101 12.67 -10.04 -2.27
N ALA A 102 12.55 -10.12 -3.59
CA ALA A 102 12.55 -11.37 -4.35
C ALA A 102 13.88 -12.13 -4.26
N GLU A 103 15.00 -11.41 -4.13
CA GLU A 103 16.35 -11.96 -4.04
C GLU A 103 16.81 -12.23 -2.61
N GLY A 104 15.94 -11.99 -1.60
CA GLY A 104 16.30 -12.09 -0.18
C GLY A 104 17.36 -11.07 0.24
N GLY A 105 17.39 -9.91 -0.44
CA GLY A 105 18.38 -8.85 -0.25
C GLY A 105 18.00 -7.83 0.83
N ASP A 106 18.35 -6.57 0.59
CA ASP A 106 18.23 -5.49 1.56
C ASP A 106 16.77 -5.13 1.90
N THR A 107 16.52 -4.89 3.16
CA THR A 107 15.24 -4.31 3.60
C THR A 107 15.10 -2.84 3.16
N PRO A 108 13.89 -2.26 3.11
CA PRO A 108 13.69 -0.84 2.83
C PRO A 108 14.53 0.08 3.73
N SER A 109 14.73 -0.30 4.99
CA SER A 109 15.59 0.44 5.94
C SER A 109 17.05 0.47 5.50
N VAL A 110 17.58 -0.67 5.06
CA VAL A 110 18.96 -0.78 4.57
C VAL A 110 19.11 -0.02 3.25
N LEU A 111 18.16 -0.15 2.32
CA LEU A 111 18.17 0.61 1.07
C LEU A 111 18.19 2.12 1.33
N ARG A 112 17.37 2.61 2.28
CA ARG A 112 17.38 4.01 2.71
C ARG A 112 18.76 4.44 3.21
N THR A 113 19.40 3.62 4.06
CA THR A 113 20.74 3.92 4.58
C THR A 113 21.77 4.02 3.46
N LYS A 114 21.72 3.14 2.47
CA LYS A 114 22.65 3.14 1.33
C LYS A 114 22.60 4.40 0.48
N VAL A 115 21.46 5.10 0.45
CA VAL A 115 21.31 6.38 -0.28
C VAL A 115 21.42 7.62 0.63
N THR A 116 21.82 7.42 1.90
CA THR A 116 21.92 8.48 2.90
C THR A 116 23.38 8.63 3.37
N SER A 117 24.15 9.46 2.69
CA SER A 117 25.52 9.78 3.12
C SER A 117 25.51 10.69 4.36
N PRO A 118 26.48 10.51 5.28
CA PRO A 118 26.62 11.40 6.44
C PRO A 118 26.73 12.87 6.04
N GLY A 119 25.89 13.73 6.63
CA GLY A 119 25.88 15.17 6.33
C GLY A 119 25.38 15.54 4.93
N GLY A 120 24.92 14.58 4.14
CA GLY A 120 24.41 14.81 2.79
C GLY A 120 22.98 15.38 2.74
N THR A 121 22.55 15.76 1.54
CA THR A 121 21.22 16.33 1.28
C THR A 121 20.11 15.38 1.67
N THR A 122 20.27 14.08 1.43
CA THR A 122 19.31 13.04 1.84
C THR A 122 19.16 12.98 3.35
N ALA A 123 20.28 13.06 4.10
CA ALA A 123 20.24 13.04 5.56
C ALA A 123 19.49 14.25 6.12
N ALA A 124 19.71 15.45 5.56
CA ALA A 124 19.01 16.66 5.95
C ALA A 124 17.50 16.55 5.68
N ALA A 125 17.12 16.09 4.48
CA ALA A 125 15.71 15.93 4.12
C ALA A 125 14.98 14.87 4.98
N LEU A 126 15.63 13.73 5.23
CA LEU A 126 15.05 12.69 6.09
C LEU A 126 14.84 13.17 7.53
N ARG A 127 15.76 13.99 8.06
CA ARG A 127 15.59 14.58 9.39
C ARG A 127 14.30 15.42 9.45
N GLU A 128 14.07 16.32 8.51
CA GLU A 128 12.85 17.13 8.47
C GLU A 128 11.57 16.28 8.39
N LEU A 129 11.58 15.21 7.60
CA LEU A 129 10.46 14.27 7.50
C LEU A 129 10.20 13.53 8.82
N GLU A 130 11.26 13.07 9.49
CA GLU A 130 11.14 12.37 10.78
C GLU A 130 10.68 13.34 11.88
N GLU A 131 11.23 14.56 11.95
CA GLU A 131 10.81 15.61 12.90
C GLU A 131 9.36 16.05 12.68
N SER A 132 8.88 16.05 11.42
CA SER A 132 7.48 16.28 11.06
C SER A 132 6.56 15.11 11.40
N GLY A 133 7.09 14.00 11.90
CA GLY A 133 6.31 12.88 12.40
C GLY A 133 5.69 12.00 11.31
N ILE A 134 6.33 11.86 10.15
CA ILE A 134 5.83 11.08 9.01
C ILE A 134 5.44 9.66 9.40
N ARG A 135 6.22 8.99 10.26
CA ARG A 135 5.89 7.62 10.71
C ARG A 135 4.60 7.59 11.52
N GLY A 136 4.44 8.53 12.45
CA GLY A 136 3.22 8.67 13.24
C GLY A 136 2.00 8.96 12.37
N ALA A 137 2.15 9.74 11.29
CA ALA A 137 1.08 9.98 10.34
C ALA A 137 0.64 8.70 9.63
N PHE A 138 1.58 7.87 9.16
CA PHE A 138 1.26 6.57 8.56
C PHE A 138 0.61 5.60 9.54
N PHE A 139 1.09 5.49 10.78
CA PHE A 139 0.47 4.63 11.78
C PHE A 139 -0.99 5.00 12.01
N ARG A 140 -1.29 6.27 12.27
CA ARG A 140 -2.67 6.75 12.48
C ARG A 140 -3.56 6.58 11.24
N ALA A 141 -3.02 6.85 10.04
CA ALA A 141 -3.78 6.72 8.80
C ALA A 141 -4.18 5.27 8.52
N MET A 142 -3.25 4.33 8.72
CA MET A 142 -3.51 2.91 8.49
C MET A 142 -4.42 2.32 9.57
N GLU A 143 -4.28 2.73 10.83
CA GLU A 143 -5.19 2.36 11.92
C GLU A 143 -6.62 2.83 11.62
N ALA A 144 -6.82 4.11 11.29
CA ALA A 144 -8.13 4.65 10.92
C ALA A 144 -8.75 3.94 9.70
N CYS A 145 -7.91 3.57 8.72
CA CYS A 145 -8.37 2.80 7.55
C CYS A 145 -8.85 1.40 7.94
N LYS A 146 -8.10 0.71 8.80
CA LYS A 146 -8.45 -0.61 9.31
C LYS A 146 -9.76 -0.55 10.11
N ASP A 147 -9.87 0.36 11.06
CA ASP A 147 -11.08 0.54 11.89
C ASP A 147 -12.31 0.80 11.02
N ARG A 148 -12.16 1.64 10.00
CA ARG A 148 -13.24 1.91 9.05
C ARG A 148 -13.61 0.68 8.21
N SER A 149 -12.65 -0.14 7.84
CA SER A 149 -12.90 -1.40 7.13
C SER A 149 -13.71 -2.37 8.00
N GLU A 150 -13.35 -2.50 9.27
CA GLU A 150 -14.09 -3.32 10.26
C GLU A 150 -15.53 -2.82 10.45
N GLU A 151 -15.74 -1.50 10.58
CA GLU A 151 -17.08 -0.89 10.67
C GLU A 151 -17.93 -1.21 9.43
N LEU A 152 -17.37 -1.14 8.24
CA LEU A 152 -18.08 -1.41 6.99
C LEU A 152 -18.41 -2.90 6.82
N GLY A 153 -17.58 -3.79 7.36
CA GLY A 153 -17.76 -5.23 7.36
C GLY A 153 -18.72 -5.73 8.46
N ALA A 154 -19.01 -4.90 9.48
CA ALA A 154 -19.87 -5.28 10.57
C ALA A 154 -21.33 -5.52 10.11
N PRO A 155 -22.06 -6.52 10.68
CA PRO A 155 -23.44 -6.75 10.37
C PRO A 155 -24.28 -5.49 10.65
N LYS A 156 -25.08 -5.07 9.68
CA LYS A 156 -25.99 -3.91 9.89
C LYS A 156 -27.01 -4.26 10.98
N PRO A 157 -27.21 -3.39 11.99
CA PRO A 157 -28.30 -3.56 12.94
C PRO A 157 -29.62 -3.62 12.18
N GLY A 158 -30.35 -4.73 12.27
CA GLY A 158 -31.69 -4.90 11.68
C GLY A 158 -31.81 -5.85 10.49
N ALA A 159 -30.74 -6.53 10.02
CA ALA A 159 -30.86 -7.50 8.92
C ALA A 159 -31.47 -8.87 9.34
N ASN A 160 -31.72 -9.12 10.63
CA ASN A 160 -32.25 -10.38 11.16
C ASN A 160 -33.78 -10.32 11.51
N GLY A 161 -34.53 -9.48 10.82
CA GLY A 161 -35.96 -9.27 11.14
C GLY A 161 -36.95 -9.45 10.00
N ALA A 162 -36.70 -10.33 9.01
CA ALA A 162 -37.65 -10.55 7.94
C ALA A 162 -37.68 -12.03 7.46
N ASN A 163 -37.80 -12.99 8.35
CA ASN A 163 -38.29 -14.34 8.00
C ASN A 163 -38.93 -14.95 9.25
N GLY A 164 -40.13 -14.57 9.49
CA GLY A 164 -41.04 -15.17 10.45
C GLY A 164 -42.45 -14.64 10.22
N ASP A 165 -43.31 -15.52 9.77
CA ASP A 165 -44.75 -15.42 9.61
C ASP A 165 -45.27 -15.16 8.16
N ASN A 166 -45.40 -16.27 7.42
CA ASN A 166 -46.66 -16.71 6.83
C ASN A 166 -46.54 -18.17 6.40
#